data_dc58e938afb9fdb5971e966f966a8907
#
_entry.id   dc58e938afb9fdb5971e966f966a8907
#
_cell.length_a   1.000
_cell.length_b   1.000
_cell.length_c   1.000
_cell.angle_alpha   90.00
_cell.angle_beta   90.00
_cell.angle_gamma   90.00
#
_symmetry.space_group_name_H-M   'P 1'
#
loop_
_entity.id
_entity.type
_entity.pdbx_description
1 polymer ?
#
loop_
_entity_poly.entity_id
_entity_poly.type
_entity_poly.pdbx_seq_one_letter_code
_entity_poly.pdbx_strand_id
1 'polypeptide(L)'
;MRFADITGQEDLKRHLVQSVDAGRVSHAQLFTGQAGAGALALAVAYVQYLCCHHRHDGDSCGECPDCRQIAALAHPDLHLVFPVNKQGKKSGEVMRSDEFLPLFRAVFSENGGYFSAQDWYERLDLGKTLKGMIAAREADEIIRKLSFKSFEADYKTMLIWLPEAMNEEAANKILKILEEPWEKTLFLLVSEQPDRLLPTIISRTQEVAVPVSYTHLRAHETK
;
A
#
# COMPACT_ATOMS: atom_id res chain seq x y z
N MET A 1 -9.57 9.04 3.70
CA MET A 1 -9.89 8.11 2.58
C MET A 1 -10.83 7.04 3.10
N ARG A 2 -12.12 7.14 2.81
CA ARG A 2 -13.16 6.18 3.21
C ARG A 2 -13.53 5.30 2.02
N PHE A 3 -14.22 4.19 2.26
CA PHE A 3 -14.76 3.39 1.16
C PHE A 3 -15.74 4.18 0.29
N ALA A 4 -16.50 5.11 0.89
CA ALA A 4 -17.39 6.01 0.15
C ALA A 4 -16.66 6.94 -0.84
N ASP A 5 -15.38 7.25 -0.59
CA ASP A 5 -14.58 8.10 -1.47
C ASP A 5 -14.07 7.35 -2.71
N ILE A 6 -14.24 6.02 -2.75
CA ILE A 6 -13.78 5.14 -3.84
C ILE A 6 -14.94 4.82 -4.77
N THR A 7 -14.73 5.06 -6.06
CA THR A 7 -15.78 4.84 -7.07
C THR A 7 -15.93 3.36 -7.41
N GLY A 8 -17.15 2.85 -7.33
CA GLY A 8 -17.47 1.46 -7.68
C GLY A 8 -16.95 0.43 -6.69
N GLN A 9 -16.83 -0.82 -7.11
CA GLN A 9 -16.27 -1.95 -6.35
C GLN A 9 -17.07 -2.33 -5.08
N GLU A 10 -18.38 -2.12 -5.10
CA GLU A 10 -19.26 -2.26 -3.92
C GLU A 10 -19.21 -3.67 -3.29
N ASP A 11 -19.13 -4.72 -4.12
CA ASP A 11 -19.04 -6.10 -3.62
C ASP A 11 -17.70 -6.35 -2.93
N LEU A 12 -16.61 -5.82 -3.47
CA LEU A 12 -15.28 -5.95 -2.88
C LEU A 12 -15.19 -5.18 -1.55
N LYS A 13 -15.68 -3.94 -1.51
CA LYS A 13 -15.76 -3.14 -0.28
C LYS A 13 -16.55 -3.88 0.79
N ARG A 14 -17.73 -4.42 0.43
CA ARG A 14 -18.56 -5.20 1.35
C ARG A 14 -17.84 -6.44 1.88
N HIS A 15 -17.09 -7.14 1.03
CA HIS A 15 -16.29 -8.29 1.44
C HIS A 15 -15.19 -7.89 2.44
N LEU A 16 -14.48 -6.80 2.18
CA LEU A 16 -13.45 -6.27 3.07
C LEU A 16 -14.03 -5.85 4.44
N VAL A 17 -15.16 -5.14 4.43
CA VAL A 17 -15.90 -4.78 5.65
C VAL A 17 -16.26 -6.03 6.46
N GLN A 18 -16.89 -7.02 5.82
CA GLN A 18 -17.30 -8.26 6.47
C GLN A 18 -16.11 -9.04 7.06
N SER A 19 -14.96 -9.02 6.41
CA SER A 19 -13.75 -9.68 6.92
C SER A 19 -13.26 -9.04 8.23
N VAL A 20 -13.28 -7.72 8.30
CA VAL A 20 -12.89 -6.97 9.50
C VAL A 20 -13.89 -7.16 10.63
N ASP A 21 -15.18 -7.02 10.35
CA ASP A 21 -16.24 -7.12 11.36
C ASP A 21 -16.36 -8.54 11.94
N ALA A 22 -16.02 -9.55 11.13
CA ALA A 22 -15.96 -10.94 11.57
C ALA A 22 -14.63 -11.31 12.28
N GLY A 23 -13.69 -10.37 12.41
CA GLY A 23 -12.35 -10.63 12.98
C GLY A 23 -11.49 -11.59 12.15
N ARG A 24 -11.80 -11.74 10.85
CA ARG A 24 -11.11 -12.65 9.92
C ARG A 24 -10.20 -11.89 8.96
N VAL A 25 -9.28 -11.12 9.53
CA VAL A 25 -8.30 -10.35 8.77
C VAL A 25 -7.09 -11.24 8.49
N SER A 26 -6.85 -11.55 7.20
CA SER A 26 -5.62 -12.25 6.81
C SER A 26 -4.41 -11.38 7.10
N HIS A 27 -3.37 -11.96 7.69
CA HIS A 27 -2.13 -11.23 8.03
C HIS A 27 -1.35 -10.71 6.81
N ALA A 28 -1.58 -11.29 5.63
CA ALA A 28 -0.93 -10.86 4.39
C ALA A 28 -1.94 -10.88 3.24
N GLN A 29 -2.16 -9.72 2.63
CA GLN A 29 -3.11 -9.54 1.53
C GLN A 29 -2.40 -8.87 0.34
N LEU A 30 -2.70 -9.35 -0.87
CA LEU A 30 -2.17 -8.84 -2.12
C LEU A 30 -3.30 -8.19 -2.94
N PHE A 31 -3.35 -6.87 -2.94
CA PHE A 31 -4.25 -6.10 -3.77
C PHE A 31 -3.68 -6.02 -5.18
N THR A 32 -4.36 -6.65 -6.14
CA THR A 32 -3.95 -6.67 -7.55
C THR A 32 -4.88 -5.82 -8.39
N GLY A 33 -4.35 -4.93 -9.20
CA GLY A 33 -5.16 -4.06 -10.06
C GLY A 33 -4.32 -3.42 -11.15
N GLN A 34 -4.96 -2.98 -12.23
CA GLN A 34 -4.27 -2.21 -13.26
C GLN A 34 -3.76 -0.87 -12.71
N ALA A 35 -2.73 -0.34 -13.34
CA ALA A 35 -2.17 0.96 -13.01
C ALA A 35 -3.27 2.05 -12.92
N GLY A 36 -3.30 2.79 -11.83
CA GLY A 36 -4.29 3.84 -11.61
C GLY A 36 -5.73 3.37 -11.31
N ALA A 37 -5.99 2.06 -11.22
CA ALA A 37 -7.33 1.52 -10.93
C ALA A 37 -7.83 1.74 -9.48
N GLY A 38 -7.02 2.38 -8.63
CA GLY A 38 -7.38 2.69 -7.26
C GLY A 38 -7.10 1.58 -6.24
N ALA A 39 -6.28 0.58 -6.59
CA ALA A 39 -5.88 -0.47 -5.64
C ALA A 39 -5.19 0.11 -4.39
N LEU A 40 -4.33 1.14 -4.57
CA LEU A 40 -3.69 1.83 -3.46
C LEU A 40 -4.71 2.61 -2.61
N ALA A 41 -5.65 3.32 -3.25
CA ALA A 41 -6.73 4.03 -2.56
C ALA A 41 -7.58 3.06 -1.71
N LEU A 42 -7.95 1.91 -2.28
CA LEU A 42 -8.72 0.88 -1.61
C LEU A 42 -7.97 0.26 -0.42
N ALA A 43 -6.67 -0.02 -0.59
CA ALA A 43 -5.83 -0.52 0.49
C ALA A 43 -5.75 0.46 1.67
N VAL A 44 -5.61 1.77 1.39
CA VAL A 44 -5.59 2.81 2.44
C VAL A 44 -6.97 2.95 3.11
N ALA A 45 -8.07 2.90 2.35
CA ALA A 45 -9.42 2.92 2.92
C ALA A 45 -9.68 1.69 3.80
N TYR A 46 -9.18 0.52 3.41
CA TYR A 46 -9.26 -0.70 4.21
C TYR A 46 -8.50 -0.56 5.54
N VAL A 47 -7.28 -0.02 5.53
CA VAL A 47 -6.53 0.27 6.77
C VAL A 47 -7.28 1.27 7.63
N GLN A 48 -7.85 2.32 7.03
CA GLN A 48 -8.62 3.31 7.77
C GLN A 48 -9.86 2.69 8.42
N TYR A 49 -10.56 1.78 7.72
CA TYR A 49 -11.67 1.03 8.29
C TYR A 49 -11.21 0.14 9.45
N LEU A 50 -10.11 -0.56 9.29
CA LEU A 50 -9.53 -1.45 10.31
C LEU A 50 -9.18 -0.71 11.59
N CYS A 51 -8.56 0.47 11.49
CA CYS A 51 -8.13 1.29 12.63
C CYS A 51 -9.25 2.16 13.23
N CYS A 52 -10.38 2.31 12.55
CA CYS A 52 -11.46 3.17 13.01
C CYS A 52 -12.23 2.54 14.17
N HIS A 53 -12.27 3.22 15.33
CA HIS A 53 -13.05 2.79 16.50
C HIS A 53 -14.52 3.22 16.46
N HIS A 54 -14.90 4.07 15.50
CA HIS A 54 -16.27 4.62 15.35
C HIS A 54 -16.85 4.29 13.98
N ARG A 55 -16.72 3.01 13.55
CA ARG A 55 -17.27 2.52 12.29
C ARG A 55 -18.79 2.59 12.30
N HIS A 56 -19.37 2.99 11.19
CA HIS A 56 -20.83 2.99 10.99
C HIS A 56 -21.15 2.82 9.50
N ASP A 57 -22.33 2.31 9.20
CA ASP A 57 -22.83 2.14 7.84
C ASP A 57 -21.90 1.41 6.87
N GLY A 58 -21.08 0.48 7.40
CA GLY A 58 -20.09 -0.26 6.62
C GLY A 58 -18.88 0.57 6.18
N ASP A 59 -18.60 1.70 6.85
CA ASP A 59 -17.43 2.55 6.55
C ASP A 59 -16.77 3.09 7.82
N SER A 60 -15.58 3.65 7.66
CA SER A 60 -14.89 4.39 8.71
C SER A 60 -15.54 5.76 8.92
N CYS A 61 -15.49 6.30 10.14
CA CYS A 61 -16.12 7.60 10.43
C CYS A 61 -15.46 8.79 9.70
N GLY A 62 -14.18 8.67 9.31
CA GLY A 62 -13.43 9.74 8.65
C GLY A 62 -12.95 10.88 9.56
N GLU A 63 -13.41 10.95 10.83
CA GLU A 63 -13.23 12.11 11.71
C GLU A 63 -12.37 11.82 12.94
N CYS A 64 -12.29 10.58 13.41
CA CYS A 64 -11.47 10.23 14.57
C CYS A 64 -9.97 10.47 14.28
N PRO A 65 -9.12 10.55 15.31
CA PRO A 65 -7.68 10.77 15.12
C PRO A 65 -7.05 9.77 14.14
N ASP A 66 -7.36 8.46 14.32
CA ASP A 66 -6.82 7.40 13.46
C ASP A 66 -7.24 7.59 12.00
N CYS A 67 -8.52 7.88 11.75
CA CYS A 67 -9.02 8.14 10.40
C CYS A 67 -8.28 9.30 9.74
N ARG A 68 -8.06 10.40 10.46
CA ARG A 68 -7.35 11.57 9.93
C ARG A 68 -5.88 11.27 9.67
N GLN A 69 -5.23 10.55 10.56
CA GLN A 69 -3.83 10.18 10.42
C GLN A 69 -3.61 9.16 9.28
N ILE A 70 -4.50 8.16 9.15
CA ILE A 70 -4.43 7.20 8.04
C ILE A 70 -4.70 7.91 6.70
N ALA A 71 -5.71 8.78 6.62
CA ALA A 71 -5.99 9.54 5.39
C ALA A 71 -4.82 10.42 4.95
N ALA A 72 -4.04 10.93 5.91
CA ALA A 72 -2.82 11.69 5.66
C ALA A 72 -1.57 10.81 5.48
N LEU A 73 -1.70 9.48 5.52
CA LEU A 73 -0.59 8.52 5.53
C LEU A 73 0.44 8.80 6.64
N ALA A 74 -0.02 9.26 7.81
CA ALA A 74 0.81 9.75 8.91
C ALA A 74 0.58 9.01 10.23
N HIS A 75 -0.21 7.94 10.23
CA HIS A 75 -0.48 7.13 11.42
C HIS A 75 0.80 6.40 11.87
N PRO A 76 1.12 6.37 13.18
CA PRO A 76 2.36 5.77 13.70
C PRO A 76 2.46 4.26 13.42
N ASP A 77 1.33 3.55 13.38
CA ASP A 77 1.27 2.12 13.09
C ASP A 77 1.04 1.79 11.60
N LEU A 78 1.02 2.80 10.71
CA LEU A 78 1.01 2.62 9.26
C LEU A 78 2.41 2.91 8.70
N HIS A 79 3.08 1.87 8.27
CA HIS A 79 4.37 1.96 7.61
C HIS A 79 4.21 1.79 6.10
N LEU A 80 4.83 2.68 5.34
CA LEU A 80 4.76 2.69 3.88
C LEU A 80 6.11 2.32 3.29
N VAL A 81 6.07 1.50 2.25
CA VAL A 81 7.23 1.15 1.43
C VAL A 81 6.81 1.26 -0.03
N PHE A 82 7.62 1.92 -0.81
CA PHE A 82 7.39 2.14 -2.24
C PHE A 82 8.71 2.29 -2.97
N PRO A 83 8.77 2.03 -4.29
CA PRO A 83 10.01 2.07 -5.03
C PRO A 83 10.53 3.50 -5.15
N VAL A 84 11.82 3.67 -4.87
CA VAL A 84 12.51 4.97 -4.95
C VAL A 84 13.80 4.85 -5.73
N ASN A 85 14.23 5.97 -6.31
CA ASN A 85 15.54 6.15 -6.95
C ASN A 85 15.84 7.64 -7.06
N LYS A 86 17.04 8.00 -7.49
CA LYS A 86 17.46 9.39 -7.70
C LYS A 86 18.41 9.46 -8.89
N GLN A 87 18.23 10.47 -9.74
CA GLN A 87 19.20 10.77 -10.78
C GLN A 87 20.53 11.22 -10.17
N GLY A 88 21.63 10.84 -10.81
CA GLY A 88 22.96 11.27 -10.40
C GLY A 88 23.44 10.72 -9.05
N LYS A 89 22.77 9.70 -8.49
CA LYS A 89 23.24 9.04 -7.26
C LYS A 89 24.63 8.44 -7.43
N LYS A 90 25.42 8.45 -6.38
CA LYS A 90 26.73 7.80 -6.36
C LYS A 90 26.57 6.28 -6.41
N SER A 91 27.56 5.60 -6.99
CA SER A 91 27.57 4.12 -6.99
C SER A 91 27.52 3.60 -5.55
N GLY A 92 26.60 2.67 -5.27
CA GLY A 92 26.38 2.10 -3.93
C GLY A 92 25.48 2.92 -3.00
N GLU A 93 25.02 4.10 -3.41
CA GLU A 93 24.02 4.87 -2.66
C GLU A 93 22.65 4.18 -2.76
N VAL A 94 22.07 3.83 -1.60
CA VAL A 94 20.76 3.17 -1.51
C VAL A 94 19.78 4.15 -0.90
N MET A 95 18.74 4.50 -1.67
CA MET A 95 17.64 5.35 -1.22
C MET A 95 16.63 4.52 -0.42
N ARG A 96 15.95 5.17 0.51
CA ARG A 96 14.85 4.57 1.29
C ARG A 96 13.56 5.34 1.07
N SER A 97 12.43 4.63 1.11
CA SER A 97 11.11 5.22 0.94
C SER A 97 10.82 6.31 1.97
N ASP A 98 11.32 6.18 3.21
CA ASP A 98 11.17 7.19 4.26
C ASP A 98 11.68 8.58 3.86
N GLU A 99 12.74 8.64 3.06
CA GLU A 99 13.33 9.92 2.59
C GLU A 99 12.39 10.66 1.62
N PHE A 100 11.52 9.93 0.94
CA PHE A 100 10.57 10.42 -0.05
C PHE A 100 9.12 10.45 0.46
N LEU A 101 8.89 10.09 1.72
CA LEU A 101 7.55 10.03 2.30
C LEU A 101 6.77 11.35 2.21
N PRO A 102 7.36 12.54 2.43
CA PRO A 102 6.65 13.80 2.23
C PRO A 102 6.15 13.99 0.80
N LEU A 103 6.98 13.63 -0.19
CA LEU A 103 6.63 13.71 -1.61
C LEU A 103 5.50 12.71 -1.95
N PHE A 104 5.62 11.47 -1.44
CA PHE A 104 4.60 10.43 -1.65
C PHE A 104 3.23 10.84 -1.08
N ARG A 105 3.22 11.42 0.13
CA ARG A 105 2.00 11.98 0.74
C ARG A 105 1.37 13.09 -0.09
N ALA A 106 2.20 13.97 -0.66
CA ALA A 106 1.71 15.03 -1.54
C ALA A 106 1.05 14.45 -2.80
N VAL A 107 1.72 13.51 -3.48
CA VAL A 107 1.17 12.84 -4.67
C VAL A 107 -0.11 12.06 -4.34
N PHE A 108 -0.13 11.36 -3.21
CA PHE A 108 -1.31 10.64 -2.75
C PHE A 108 -2.49 11.58 -2.47
N SER A 109 -2.23 12.72 -1.82
CA SER A 109 -3.26 13.73 -1.53
C SER A 109 -3.82 14.39 -2.79
N GLU A 110 -2.94 14.70 -3.77
CA GLU A 110 -3.31 15.31 -5.04
C GLU A 110 -4.19 14.40 -5.90
N ASN A 111 -3.94 13.08 -5.86
CA ASN A 111 -4.56 12.11 -6.77
C ASN A 111 -5.51 11.12 -6.05
N GLY A 112 -5.69 11.23 -4.74
CA GLY A 112 -6.53 10.31 -3.97
C GLY A 112 -6.11 8.85 -4.06
N GLY A 113 -4.82 8.57 -4.28
CA GLY A 113 -4.31 7.21 -4.48
C GLY A 113 -4.56 6.59 -5.86
N TYR A 114 -5.05 7.39 -6.83
CA TYR A 114 -5.27 7.00 -8.23
C TYR A 114 -4.14 7.49 -9.12
N PHE A 115 -2.95 6.98 -8.92
CA PHE A 115 -1.78 7.26 -9.75
C PHE A 115 -1.01 5.96 -10.00
N SER A 116 -0.27 5.91 -11.09
CA SER A 116 0.50 4.76 -11.54
C SER A 116 1.95 4.83 -11.09
N ALA A 117 2.68 3.70 -11.26
CA ALA A 117 4.12 3.67 -11.11
C ALA A 117 4.83 4.72 -11.99
N GLN A 118 4.32 4.97 -13.21
CA GLN A 118 4.90 5.95 -14.12
C GLN A 118 4.73 7.37 -13.58
N ASP A 119 3.53 7.75 -13.12
CA ASP A 119 3.26 9.06 -12.53
C ASP A 119 4.20 9.32 -11.34
N TRP A 120 4.41 8.29 -10.52
CA TRP A 120 5.34 8.37 -9.40
C TRP A 120 6.80 8.57 -9.84
N TYR A 121 7.26 7.84 -10.86
CA TYR A 121 8.63 7.99 -11.37
C TYR A 121 8.86 9.34 -12.04
N GLU A 122 7.84 9.91 -12.67
CA GLU A 122 7.88 11.28 -13.21
C GLU A 122 8.01 12.30 -12.07
N ARG A 123 7.31 12.14 -10.96
CA ARG A 123 7.45 13.01 -9.76
C ARG A 123 8.81 12.89 -9.09
N LEU A 124 9.46 11.73 -9.19
CA LEU A 124 10.84 11.53 -8.73
C LEU A 124 11.90 12.10 -9.71
N ASP A 125 11.48 12.64 -10.86
CA ASP A 125 12.35 13.12 -11.93
C ASP A 125 13.37 12.05 -12.39
N LEU A 126 12.93 10.81 -12.54
CA LEU A 126 13.81 9.70 -12.92
C LEU A 126 14.10 9.64 -14.43
N GLY A 127 13.38 10.42 -15.25
CA GLY A 127 13.45 10.33 -16.71
C GLY A 127 12.90 8.99 -17.23
N LYS A 128 13.18 8.69 -18.51
CA LYS A 128 12.59 7.51 -19.17
C LYS A 128 13.33 6.18 -18.92
N THR A 129 14.57 6.23 -18.44
CA THR A 129 15.45 5.06 -18.33
C THR A 129 15.59 4.51 -16.92
N LEU A 130 15.45 5.35 -15.91
CA LEU A 130 15.54 4.94 -14.51
C LEU A 130 14.18 4.54 -13.99
N LYS A 131 14.16 3.45 -13.21
CA LYS A 131 12.98 3.00 -12.47
C LYS A 131 13.25 3.05 -10.97
N GLY A 132 12.21 3.21 -10.20
CA GLY A 132 12.27 3.02 -8.76
C GLY A 132 12.53 1.55 -8.41
N MET A 133 13.15 1.32 -7.28
CA MET A 133 13.44 -0.01 -6.75
C MET A 133 13.23 -0.03 -5.24
N ILE A 134 12.77 -1.15 -4.71
CA ILE A 134 12.75 -1.47 -3.28
C ILE A 134 13.96 -2.36 -3.01
N ALA A 135 14.96 -1.81 -2.34
CA ALA A 135 16.24 -2.49 -2.11
C ALA A 135 16.22 -3.32 -0.81
N ALA A 136 17.17 -4.23 -0.65
CA ALA A 136 17.30 -5.10 0.52
C ALA A 136 17.38 -4.35 1.87
N ARG A 137 17.97 -3.15 1.90
CA ARG A 137 17.99 -2.28 3.11
C ARG A 137 16.60 -1.80 3.52
N GLU A 138 15.69 -1.65 2.58
CA GLU A 138 14.29 -1.35 2.88
C GLU A 138 13.63 -2.52 3.62
N ALA A 139 13.90 -3.76 3.19
CA ALA A 139 13.43 -4.95 3.88
C ALA A 139 13.96 -5.06 5.32
N ASP A 140 15.22 -4.72 5.55
CA ASP A 140 15.79 -4.69 6.91
C ASP A 140 15.09 -3.64 7.80
N GLU A 141 14.76 -2.49 7.23
CA GLU A 141 14.01 -1.44 7.93
C GLU A 141 12.55 -1.85 8.23
N ILE A 142 11.89 -2.56 7.28
CA ILE A 142 10.58 -3.16 7.50
C ILE A 142 10.63 -4.09 8.72
N ILE A 143 11.59 -5.01 8.74
CA ILE A 143 11.79 -5.96 9.85
C ILE A 143 11.94 -5.21 11.16
N ARG A 144 12.79 -4.18 11.19
CA ARG A 144 13.04 -3.35 12.37
C ARG A 144 11.77 -2.64 12.85
N LYS A 145 11.03 -2.00 11.97
CA LYS A 145 9.78 -1.28 12.30
C LYS A 145 8.73 -2.23 12.87
N LEU A 146 8.60 -3.41 12.29
CA LEU A 146 7.61 -4.39 12.72
C LEU A 146 7.99 -5.12 14.02
N SER A 147 9.25 -5.15 14.41
CA SER A 147 9.67 -5.76 15.69
C SER A 147 9.23 -4.97 16.93
N PHE A 148 8.90 -3.69 16.81
CA PHE A 148 8.35 -2.89 17.91
C PHE A 148 6.86 -3.21 18.12
N LYS A 149 6.35 -2.99 19.34
CA LYS A 149 4.91 -3.09 19.61
C LYS A 149 4.14 -1.99 18.87
N SER A 150 2.87 -2.24 18.52
CA SER A 150 1.98 -1.20 18.00
C SER A 150 1.81 -0.08 19.03
N PHE A 151 1.64 1.15 18.56
CA PHE A 151 1.52 2.34 19.40
C PHE A 151 0.07 2.60 19.82
N GLU A 152 -0.85 2.65 18.87
CA GLU A 152 -2.24 3.09 19.08
C GLU A 152 -3.25 2.13 18.47
N ALA A 153 -2.93 1.53 17.30
CA ALA A 153 -3.85 0.64 16.59
C ALA A 153 -3.81 -0.81 17.07
N ASP A 154 -4.91 -1.53 16.85
CA ASP A 154 -4.99 -2.98 17.09
C ASP A 154 -4.06 -3.75 16.17
N TYR A 155 -3.75 -3.21 14.98
CA TYR A 155 -2.86 -3.81 13.99
C TYR A 155 -1.77 -2.84 13.58
N LYS A 156 -0.55 -3.35 13.49
CA LYS A 156 0.55 -2.69 12.83
C LYS A 156 0.48 -3.04 11.35
N THR A 157 0.36 -2.04 10.50
CA THR A 157 0.20 -2.23 9.06
C THR A 157 1.45 -1.86 8.30
N MET A 158 1.94 -2.79 7.49
CA MET A 158 2.98 -2.56 6.49
C MET A 158 2.35 -2.56 5.10
N LEU A 159 2.22 -1.39 4.49
CA LEU A 159 1.74 -1.24 3.13
C LEU A 159 2.93 -1.11 2.18
N ILE A 160 3.08 -2.09 1.28
CA ILE A 160 4.11 -2.13 0.26
C ILE A 160 3.46 -1.88 -1.09
N TRP A 161 3.69 -0.70 -1.65
CA TRP A 161 3.21 -0.36 -2.99
C TRP A 161 4.27 -0.74 -4.03
N LEU A 162 3.83 -1.41 -5.10
CA LEU A 162 4.65 -1.97 -6.18
C LEU A 162 5.70 -2.99 -5.68
N PRO A 163 5.27 -4.06 -5.00
CA PRO A 163 6.19 -5.10 -4.52
C PRO A 163 6.97 -5.79 -5.66
N GLU A 164 6.50 -5.72 -6.91
CA GLU A 164 7.21 -6.17 -8.12
C GLU A 164 8.48 -5.35 -8.42
N ALA A 165 8.68 -4.21 -7.77
CA ALA A 165 9.89 -3.42 -7.85
C ALA A 165 10.95 -3.81 -6.80
N MET A 166 10.69 -4.81 -5.96
CA MET A 166 11.69 -5.37 -5.06
C MET A 166 12.82 -6.04 -5.84
N ASN A 167 14.06 -5.85 -5.38
CA ASN A 167 15.12 -6.73 -5.82
C ASN A 167 14.98 -8.12 -5.16
N GLU A 168 15.64 -9.13 -5.70
CA GLU A 168 15.51 -10.52 -5.24
C GLU A 168 15.86 -10.68 -3.75
N GLU A 169 16.89 -9.96 -3.27
CA GLU A 169 17.30 -10.00 -1.86
C GLU A 169 16.21 -9.43 -0.94
N ALA A 170 15.59 -8.29 -1.31
CA ALA A 170 14.49 -7.71 -0.56
C ALA A 170 13.29 -8.65 -0.51
N ALA A 171 12.90 -9.22 -1.66
CA ALA A 171 11.79 -10.15 -1.76
C ALA A 171 12.01 -11.39 -0.88
N ASN A 172 13.20 -11.97 -0.89
CA ASN A 172 13.53 -13.13 -0.06
C ASN A 172 13.53 -12.82 1.45
N LYS A 173 13.92 -11.60 1.85
CA LYS A 173 13.82 -11.17 3.25
C LYS A 173 12.37 -11.04 3.70
N ILE A 174 11.50 -10.50 2.87
CA ILE A 174 10.07 -10.34 3.17
C ILE A 174 9.37 -11.70 3.31
N LEU A 175 9.75 -12.72 2.53
CA LEU A 175 9.17 -14.06 2.61
C LEU A 175 9.19 -14.63 4.03
N LYS A 176 10.28 -14.45 4.75
CA LYS A 176 10.42 -14.96 6.14
C LYS A 176 9.37 -14.36 7.08
N ILE A 177 9.06 -13.08 6.89
CA ILE A 177 8.09 -12.38 7.74
C ILE A 177 6.66 -12.71 7.33
N LEU A 178 6.43 -12.97 6.04
CA LEU A 178 5.12 -13.42 5.56
C LEU A 178 4.79 -14.84 6.05
N GLU A 179 5.80 -15.68 6.27
CA GLU A 179 5.63 -17.03 6.84
C GLU A 179 5.34 -17.00 8.33
N GLU A 180 6.09 -16.19 9.08
CA GLU A 180 6.00 -16.09 10.54
C GLU A 180 5.83 -14.62 10.96
N PRO A 181 4.65 -14.04 10.76
CA PRO A 181 4.40 -12.64 11.09
C PRO A 181 4.36 -12.45 12.61
N TRP A 182 4.79 -11.27 13.06
CA TRP A 182 4.54 -10.86 14.45
C TRP A 182 3.04 -10.73 14.70
N GLU A 183 2.64 -10.95 15.94
CA GLU A 183 1.26 -10.79 16.36
C GLU A 183 0.71 -9.41 15.94
N LYS A 184 -0.55 -9.38 15.51
CA LYS A 184 -1.26 -8.17 15.10
C LYS A 184 -0.51 -7.36 14.02
N THR A 185 0.19 -8.03 13.14
CA THR A 185 0.84 -7.42 11.97
C THR A 185 0.03 -7.73 10.71
N LEU A 186 -0.25 -6.69 9.93
CA LEU A 186 -0.94 -6.78 8.64
C LEU A 186 0.02 -6.34 7.53
N PHE A 187 0.24 -7.20 6.56
CA PHE A 187 0.92 -6.88 5.32
C PHE A 187 -0.09 -6.63 4.21
N LEU A 188 -0.04 -5.44 3.61
CA LEU A 188 -0.80 -5.10 2.42
C LEU A 188 0.19 -4.85 1.28
N LEU A 189 0.21 -5.75 0.31
CA LEU A 189 0.97 -5.61 -0.92
C LEU A 189 0.03 -5.07 -1.99
N VAL A 190 0.39 -4.01 -2.68
CA VAL A 190 -0.42 -3.39 -3.74
C VAL A 190 0.37 -3.43 -5.04
N SER A 191 -0.01 -4.32 -5.94
CA SER A 191 0.70 -4.63 -7.18
C SER A 191 -0.09 -4.21 -8.43
N GLU A 192 0.62 -3.60 -9.39
CA GLU A 192 0.12 -3.31 -10.73
C GLU A 192 0.47 -4.42 -11.74
N GLN A 193 1.49 -5.24 -11.42
CA GLN A 193 2.00 -6.31 -12.29
C GLN A 193 2.25 -7.60 -11.48
N PRO A 194 1.17 -8.28 -11.00
CA PRO A 194 1.31 -9.45 -10.13
C PRO A 194 2.12 -10.60 -10.77
N ASP A 195 2.09 -10.72 -12.10
CA ASP A 195 2.86 -11.73 -12.82
C ASP A 195 4.40 -11.59 -12.67
N ARG A 196 4.86 -10.43 -12.18
CA ARG A 196 6.28 -10.18 -11.91
C ARG A 196 6.68 -10.47 -10.47
N LEU A 197 5.72 -10.80 -9.62
CA LEU A 197 6.00 -11.20 -8.25
C LEU A 197 6.55 -12.62 -8.20
N LEU A 198 7.36 -12.88 -7.18
CA LEU A 198 7.78 -14.25 -6.90
C LEU A 198 6.56 -15.12 -6.58
N PRO A 199 6.41 -16.31 -7.18
CA PRO A 199 5.31 -17.24 -6.85
C PRO A 199 5.23 -17.55 -5.36
N THR A 200 6.36 -17.51 -4.67
CA THR A 200 6.46 -17.72 -3.22
C THR A 200 5.83 -16.60 -2.40
N ILE A 201 5.78 -15.35 -2.88
CA ILE A 201 5.04 -14.25 -2.26
C ILE A 201 3.54 -14.45 -2.50
N ILE A 202 3.15 -14.73 -3.75
CA ILE A 202 1.74 -14.93 -4.12
C ILE A 202 1.11 -16.04 -3.29
N SER A 203 1.82 -17.18 -3.13
CA SER A 203 1.30 -18.34 -2.37
C SER A 203 1.11 -18.08 -0.86
N ARG A 204 1.69 -17.01 -0.32
CA ARG A 204 1.61 -16.63 1.11
C ARG A 204 0.70 -15.44 1.38
N THR A 205 0.09 -14.91 0.34
CA THR A 205 -0.81 -13.76 0.42
C THR A 205 -2.22 -14.15 -0.03
N GLN A 206 -3.21 -13.56 0.61
CA GLN A 206 -4.60 -13.63 0.14
C GLN A 206 -4.79 -12.59 -0.95
N GLU A 207 -5.09 -13.05 -2.15
CA GLU A 207 -5.34 -12.13 -3.26
C GLU A 207 -6.67 -11.39 -3.10
N VAL A 208 -6.62 -10.08 -3.36
CA VAL A 208 -7.75 -9.15 -3.42
C VAL A 208 -7.71 -8.49 -4.80
N ALA A 209 -8.41 -9.08 -5.76
CA ALA A 209 -8.46 -8.55 -7.12
C ALA A 209 -9.31 -7.27 -7.17
N VAL A 210 -8.70 -6.17 -7.61
CA VAL A 210 -9.33 -4.84 -7.73
C VAL A 210 -9.70 -4.60 -9.19
N PRO A 211 -10.98 -4.79 -9.58
CA PRO A 211 -11.39 -4.62 -10.96
C PRO A 211 -11.33 -3.15 -11.39
N VAL A 212 -11.09 -2.92 -12.68
CA VAL A 212 -11.17 -1.58 -13.26
C VAL A 212 -12.63 -1.14 -13.24
N SER A 213 -12.92 -0.01 -12.59
CA SER A 213 -14.23 0.61 -12.68
C SER A 213 -14.36 1.36 -14.01
N TYR A 214 -15.30 0.96 -14.86
CA TYR A 214 -15.55 1.60 -16.16
C TYR A 214 -15.89 3.11 -16.08
N THR A 215 -16.24 3.60 -14.90
CA THR A 215 -16.51 5.02 -14.67
C THR A 215 -15.25 5.90 -14.69
N HIS A 216 -14.07 5.35 -14.40
CA HIS A 216 -12.80 6.11 -14.47
C HIS A 216 -12.26 6.30 -15.88
N LEU A 217 -12.56 5.37 -16.80
CA LEU A 217 -12.10 5.50 -18.21
C LEU A 217 -12.68 6.73 -18.90
N ARG A 218 -13.89 7.18 -18.54
CA ARG A 218 -14.52 8.38 -19.13
C ARG A 218 -13.92 9.71 -18.66
N ALA A 219 -13.24 9.74 -17.52
CA ALA A 219 -12.66 10.98 -16.98
C ALA A 219 -11.31 11.35 -17.62
N HIS A 220 -10.60 10.39 -18.20
CA HIS A 220 -9.32 10.61 -18.88
C HIS A 220 -9.44 10.86 -20.40
N GLU A 221 -10.59 10.54 -21.01
CA GLU A 221 -10.83 10.78 -22.46
C GLU A 221 -11.33 12.19 -22.79
N THR A 222 -11.55 13.05 -21.80
CA THR A 222 -12.12 14.41 -21.99
C THR A 222 -11.16 15.55 -21.62
N LYS A 223 -9.84 15.34 -21.75
CA LYS A 223 -8.86 16.42 -21.67
C LYS A 223 -7.93 16.44 -22.87
#